data_e53e43b49b7b5980fe6249fcf0a95dab
#
_entry.id   e53e43b49b7b5980fe6249fcf0a95dab
#
_cell.length_a   1.000
_cell.length_b   1.000
_cell.length_c   1.000
_cell.angle_alpha   90.00
_cell.angle_beta   90.00
_cell.angle_gamma   90.00
#
_symmetry.space_group_name_H-M   'P 1'
#
loop_
_entity.id
_entity.type
_entity.pdbx_description
1 polymer ?
#
loop_
_entity_poly.entity_id
_entity_poly.type
_entity_poly.pdbx_seq_one_letter_code
_entity_poly.pdbx_strand_id
1 'polypeptide(L)'
;PQNPEFEAGRTVLDCVIRENMAHEHAWDLEGDAKSMLNKLGITDYSAKVETLSGGQRKRVALAAVLLSTADLLILDEPTNHLDSAMADWLEEYLKKFRGALLMNTHDRYFLDNVTNRIVELDKGKLYSYQSGYEGYLELKAEREAMAVSSEQKRQNILRTELAWIRRGAQARSTKQKGRIQRFEALSEVEAPKVDGNVEMSSISSRLGR
;
A
#
# COMPACT_ATOMS: atom_id res chain seq x y z
N PRO A 1 7.20 -12.13 -4.75
CA PRO A 1 6.44 -12.56 -5.95
C PRO A 1 5.17 -13.28 -5.54
N GLN A 2 4.08 -13.10 -6.27
CA GLN A 2 2.78 -13.75 -5.97
C GLN A 2 2.87 -15.28 -6.03
N ASN A 3 3.77 -15.82 -6.83
CA ASN A 3 4.10 -17.25 -6.89
C ASN A 3 5.60 -17.39 -6.71
N PRO A 4 6.07 -17.83 -5.53
CA PRO A 4 7.47 -18.12 -5.32
C PRO A 4 7.86 -19.34 -6.16
N GLU A 5 8.93 -19.20 -6.94
CA GLU A 5 9.54 -20.28 -7.70
C GLU A 5 10.67 -20.88 -6.87
N PHE A 6 10.60 -22.19 -6.67
CA PHE A 6 11.64 -22.96 -5.98
C PHE A 6 12.24 -23.97 -6.95
N GLU A 7 13.51 -24.28 -6.78
CA GLU A 7 14.15 -25.33 -7.58
C GLU A 7 13.53 -26.71 -7.28
N ALA A 8 13.20 -27.44 -8.33
CA ALA A 8 12.59 -28.75 -8.23
C ALA A 8 13.47 -29.76 -7.46
N GLY A 9 12.84 -30.65 -6.69
CA GLY A 9 13.51 -31.71 -5.94
C GLY A 9 14.08 -31.29 -4.58
N ARG A 10 13.96 -30.02 -4.18
CA ARG A 10 14.46 -29.53 -2.89
C ARG A 10 13.50 -29.76 -1.75
N THR A 11 14.06 -29.89 -0.55
CA THR A 11 13.27 -29.90 0.69
C THR A 11 12.89 -28.47 1.11
N VAL A 12 11.86 -28.35 1.92
CA VAL A 12 11.43 -27.09 2.53
C VAL A 12 12.59 -26.40 3.25
N LEU A 13 13.33 -27.17 4.05
CA LEU A 13 14.45 -26.64 4.83
C LEU A 13 15.57 -26.14 3.93
N ASP A 14 15.93 -26.92 2.89
CA ASP A 14 16.96 -26.51 1.93
C ASP A 14 16.64 -25.18 1.25
N CYS A 15 15.36 -24.95 0.92
CA CYS A 15 14.93 -23.68 0.29
C CYS A 15 15.16 -22.49 1.22
N VAL A 16 14.83 -22.61 2.51
CA VAL A 16 14.99 -21.53 3.46
C VAL A 16 16.46 -21.27 3.80
N ILE A 17 17.23 -22.33 4.01
CA ILE A 17 18.66 -22.23 4.35
C ILE A 17 19.46 -21.63 3.20
N ARG A 18 19.25 -22.10 1.98
CA ARG A 18 20.09 -21.70 0.84
C ARG A 18 19.96 -20.23 0.48
N GLU A 19 18.76 -19.67 0.57
CA GLU A 19 18.58 -18.24 0.34
C GLU A 19 19.33 -17.37 1.36
N ASN A 20 19.74 -17.99 2.48
CA ASN A 20 20.39 -17.33 3.60
C ASN A 20 21.85 -17.77 3.84
N MET A 21 22.40 -18.68 3.03
CA MET A 21 23.78 -19.20 3.21
C MET A 21 24.89 -18.18 2.99
N ALA A 22 24.62 -17.06 2.35
CA ALA A 22 25.62 -16.00 2.10
C ALA A 22 25.94 -15.14 3.34
N HIS A 23 25.27 -15.35 4.47
CA HIS A 23 25.42 -14.55 5.67
C HIS A 23 26.43 -15.15 6.64
N GLU A 24 27.37 -14.34 7.11
CA GLU A 24 28.53 -14.74 7.94
C GLU A 24 28.20 -15.30 9.34
N HIS A 25 26.91 -15.37 9.73
CA HIS A 25 26.49 -15.79 11.09
C HIS A 25 25.68 -17.11 11.09
N ALA A 26 26.10 -18.09 10.30
CA ALA A 26 25.40 -19.35 10.09
C ALA A 26 25.54 -20.39 11.24
N TRP A 27 25.78 -20.00 12.49
CA TRP A 27 26.04 -20.95 13.58
C TRP A 27 24.84 -21.83 13.95
N ASP A 28 23.61 -21.34 13.74
CA ASP A 28 22.39 -22.11 13.96
C ASP A 28 21.29 -21.76 12.93
N LEU A 29 21.68 -21.55 11.68
CA LEU A 29 20.76 -21.23 10.61
C LEU A 29 19.65 -22.29 10.44
N GLU A 30 19.98 -23.55 10.68
CA GLU A 30 19.02 -24.64 10.62
C GLU A 30 17.98 -24.57 11.76
N GLY A 31 18.41 -24.26 12.98
CA GLY A 31 17.54 -24.06 14.12
C GLY A 31 16.61 -22.88 13.92
N ASP A 32 17.15 -21.77 13.47
CA ASP A 32 16.37 -20.56 13.18
C ASP A 32 15.37 -20.79 12.04
N ALA A 33 15.79 -21.48 10.96
CA ALA A 33 14.90 -21.82 9.86
C ALA A 33 13.75 -22.73 10.31
N LYS A 34 14.03 -23.76 11.11
CA LYS A 34 12.99 -24.64 11.66
C LYS A 34 12.04 -23.88 12.60
N SER A 35 12.58 -22.99 13.44
CA SER A 35 11.77 -22.15 14.34
C SER A 35 10.82 -21.26 13.53
N MET A 36 11.34 -20.59 12.51
CA MET A 36 10.56 -19.73 11.61
C MET A 36 9.47 -20.51 10.87
N LEU A 37 9.81 -21.67 10.30
CA LEU A 37 8.88 -22.56 9.61
C LEU A 37 7.76 -23.03 10.54
N ASN A 38 8.08 -23.40 11.78
CA ASN A 38 7.10 -23.79 12.78
C ASN A 38 6.11 -22.66 13.09
N LYS A 39 6.60 -21.43 13.25
CA LYS A 39 5.75 -20.24 13.47
C LYS A 39 4.78 -20.01 12.32
N LEU A 40 5.16 -20.39 11.12
CA LEU A 40 4.33 -20.31 9.93
C LEU A 40 3.59 -21.64 9.60
N GLY A 41 3.50 -22.55 10.58
CA GLY A 41 2.71 -23.78 10.47
C GLY A 41 3.26 -24.80 9.46
N ILE A 42 4.57 -24.80 9.22
CA ILE A 42 5.27 -25.79 8.39
C ILE A 42 6.10 -26.67 9.31
N THR A 43 5.66 -27.90 9.54
CA THR A 43 6.31 -28.85 10.47
C THR A 43 7.09 -29.97 9.77
N ASP A 44 6.78 -30.28 8.52
CA ASP A 44 7.54 -31.25 7.72
C ASP A 44 8.62 -30.53 6.91
N TYR A 45 9.82 -30.48 7.47
CA TYR A 45 10.96 -29.81 6.86
C TYR A 45 11.59 -30.61 5.72
N SER A 46 11.34 -31.93 5.71
CA SER A 46 11.84 -32.86 4.70
C SER A 46 10.93 -32.98 3.48
N ALA A 47 9.72 -32.44 3.56
CA ALA A 47 8.79 -32.41 2.45
C ALA A 47 9.40 -31.71 1.24
N LYS A 48 9.15 -32.24 0.05
CA LYS A 48 9.57 -31.58 -1.19
C LYS A 48 8.65 -30.40 -1.48
N VAL A 49 9.22 -29.27 -1.89
CA VAL A 49 8.49 -28.02 -2.15
C VAL A 49 7.36 -28.21 -3.18
N GLU A 50 7.55 -29.14 -4.11
CA GLU A 50 6.55 -29.45 -5.15
C GLU A 50 5.26 -30.06 -4.58
N THR A 51 5.37 -30.76 -3.45
CA THR A 51 4.22 -31.41 -2.79
C THR A 51 3.37 -30.43 -1.97
N LEU A 52 3.88 -29.22 -1.74
CA LEU A 52 3.21 -28.21 -0.95
C LEU A 52 2.05 -27.54 -1.70
N SER A 53 1.01 -27.19 -0.96
CA SER A 53 -0.04 -26.31 -1.48
C SER A 53 0.52 -24.91 -1.81
N GLY A 54 -0.21 -24.13 -2.62
CA GLY A 54 0.20 -22.76 -2.94
C GLY A 54 0.38 -21.87 -1.71
N GLY A 55 -0.50 -22.01 -0.72
CA GLY A 55 -0.39 -21.29 0.55
C GLY A 55 0.83 -21.71 1.37
N GLN A 56 1.13 -23.01 1.43
CA GLN A 56 2.34 -23.49 2.11
C GLN A 56 3.61 -23.00 1.42
N ARG A 57 3.67 -23.00 0.09
CA ARG A 57 4.82 -22.44 -0.66
C ARG A 57 5.04 -20.96 -0.35
N LYS A 58 3.98 -20.16 -0.27
CA LYS A 58 4.07 -18.75 0.12
C LYS A 58 4.61 -18.58 1.54
N ARG A 59 4.19 -19.42 2.48
CA ARG A 59 4.68 -19.38 3.86
C ARG A 59 6.15 -19.79 3.97
N VAL A 60 6.61 -20.76 3.17
CA VAL A 60 8.03 -21.12 3.06
C VAL A 60 8.85 -19.96 2.50
N ALA A 61 8.38 -19.29 1.45
CA ALA A 61 9.04 -18.10 0.90
C ALA A 61 9.09 -16.95 1.91
N LEU A 62 8.00 -16.74 2.66
CA LEU A 62 7.98 -15.75 3.74
C LEU A 62 9.02 -16.09 4.81
N ALA A 63 9.12 -17.35 5.25
CA ALA A 63 10.14 -17.80 6.19
C ALA A 63 11.56 -17.47 5.71
N ALA A 64 11.85 -17.75 4.45
CA ALA A 64 13.16 -17.50 3.85
C ALA A 64 13.50 -15.99 3.85
N VAL A 65 12.53 -15.13 3.49
CA VAL A 65 12.71 -13.67 3.47
C VAL A 65 12.87 -13.10 4.88
N LEU A 66 12.09 -13.56 5.85
CA LEU A 66 12.16 -13.07 7.23
C LEU A 66 13.46 -13.51 7.94
N LEU A 67 14.03 -14.64 7.56
CA LEU A 67 15.31 -15.12 8.08
C LEU A 67 16.50 -14.33 7.52
N SER A 68 16.32 -13.65 6.39
CA SER A 68 17.39 -12.89 5.76
C SER A 68 17.81 -11.68 6.61
N THR A 69 19.09 -11.32 6.53
CA THR A 69 19.65 -10.13 7.20
C THR A 69 19.50 -8.86 6.33
N ALA A 70 18.42 -8.76 5.58
CA ALA A 70 18.21 -7.66 4.66
C ALA A 70 17.91 -6.35 5.41
N ASP A 71 18.46 -5.24 4.92
CA ASP A 71 18.17 -3.90 5.43
C ASP A 71 16.80 -3.37 4.98
N LEU A 72 16.23 -3.97 3.94
CA LEU A 72 14.91 -3.63 3.38
C LEU A 72 14.11 -4.89 3.11
N LEU A 73 12.92 -4.98 3.71
CA LEU A 73 11.92 -5.98 3.39
C LEU A 73 10.84 -5.37 2.50
N ILE A 74 10.51 -6.07 1.40
CA ILE A 74 9.39 -5.74 0.52
C ILE A 74 8.40 -6.88 0.58
N LEU A 75 7.23 -6.63 1.18
CA LEU A 75 6.18 -7.63 1.39
C LEU A 75 4.92 -7.24 0.63
N ASP A 76 4.41 -8.17 -0.16
CA ASP A 76 3.17 -8.02 -0.92
C ASP A 76 2.13 -9.01 -0.39
N GLU A 77 1.07 -8.48 0.24
CA GLU A 77 -0.01 -9.23 0.89
C GLU A 77 0.50 -10.35 1.84
N PRO A 78 1.37 -10.01 2.83
CA PRO A 78 2.04 -11.03 3.64
C PRO A 78 1.09 -11.79 4.57
N THR A 79 -0.07 -11.23 4.91
CA THR A 79 -1.09 -11.88 5.77
C THR A 79 -1.97 -12.86 5.00
N ASN A 80 -1.95 -12.83 3.67
CA ASN A 80 -2.69 -13.79 2.87
C ASN A 80 -2.18 -15.22 3.13
N HIS A 81 -3.09 -16.14 3.38
CA HIS A 81 -2.82 -17.55 3.70
C HIS A 81 -2.22 -17.80 5.10
N LEU A 82 -2.24 -16.81 5.99
CA LEU A 82 -1.96 -16.97 7.41
C LEU A 82 -3.28 -17.09 8.18
N ASP A 83 -3.27 -17.89 9.22
CA ASP A 83 -4.31 -17.83 10.25
C ASP A 83 -4.03 -16.66 11.22
N SER A 84 -4.97 -16.39 12.12
CA SER A 84 -4.84 -15.27 13.06
C SER A 84 -3.59 -15.38 13.95
N ALA A 85 -3.25 -16.57 14.43
CA ALA A 85 -2.09 -16.74 15.29
C ALA A 85 -0.77 -16.50 14.55
N MET A 86 -0.68 -16.90 13.29
CA MET A 86 0.46 -16.63 12.43
C MET A 86 0.55 -15.13 12.08
N ALA A 87 -0.58 -14.47 11.81
CA ALA A 87 -0.63 -13.04 11.53
C ALA A 87 -0.20 -12.21 12.74
N ASP A 88 -0.69 -12.53 13.94
CA ASP A 88 -0.28 -11.88 15.19
C ASP A 88 1.22 -12.05 15.45
N TRP A 89 1.74 -13.26 15.21
CA TRP A 89 3.18 -13.50 15.33
C TRP A 89 3.99 -12.69 14.33
N LEU A 90 3.54 -12.61 13.06
CA LEU A 90 4.21 -11.82 12.02
C LEU A 90 4.22 -10.33 12.37
N GLU A 91 3.11 -9.82 12.90
CA GLU A 91 3.01 -8.44 13.39
C GLU A 91 4.06 -8.15 14.46
N GLU A 92 4.17 -9.01 15.48
CA GLU A 92 5.17 -8.86 16.53
C GLU A 92 6.61 -9.00 16.03
N TYR A 93 6.84 -9.81 15.01
CA TYR A 93 8.13 -9.94 14.37
C TYR A 93 8.52 -8.65 13.62
N LEU A 94 7.60 -8.12 12.81
CA LEU A 94 7.85 -6.92 12.00
C LEU A 94 7.99 -5.66 12.86
N LYS A 95 7.30 -5.55 13.98
CA LYS A 95 7.50 -4.47 14.96
C LYS A 95 8.93 -4.43 15.52
N LYS A 96 9.60 -5.56 15.59
CA LYS A 96 10.98 -5.68 16.09
C LYS A 96 12.02 -5.59 14.99
N PHE A 97 11.59 -5.60 13.73
CA PHE A 97 12.51 -5.49 12.61
C PHE A 97 13.17 -4.11 12.57
N ARG A 98 14.51 -4.10 12.46
CA ARG A 98 15.30 -2.86 12.52
C ARG A 98 15.56 -2.20 11.17
N GLY A 99 15.30 -2.93 10.07
CA GLY A 99 15.44 -2.44 8.70
C GLY A 99 14.25 -1.61 8.24
N ALA A 100 14.27 -1.21 6.99
CA ALA A 100 13.15 -0.57 6.32
C ALA A 100 12.13 -1.63 5.88
N LEU A 101 10.85 -1.33 6.04
CA LEU A 101 9.74 -2.17 5.60
C LEU A 101 8.90 -1.42 4.56
N LEU A 102 8.76 -2.00 3.37
CA LEU A 102 7.80 -1.58 2.36
C LEU A 102 6.76 -2.69 2.21
N MET A 103 5.51 -2.38 2.48
CA MET A 103 4.45 -3.38 2.49
C MET A 103 3.23 -2.90 1.72
N ASN A 104 2.63 -3.82 0.97
CA ASN A 104 1.31 -3.66 0.39
C ASN A 104 0.38 -4.69 1.03
N THR A 105 -0.76 -4.26 1.59
CA THR A 105 -1.78 -5.17 2.14
C THR A 105 -3.13 -4.50 2.23
N HIS A 106 -4.20 -5.32 2.21
CA HIS A 106 -5.57 -4.89 2.47
C HIS A 106 -5.97 -5.00 3.95
N ASP A 107 -5.13 -5.58 4.78
CA ASP A 107 -5.36 -5.73 6.22
C ASP A 107 -5.06 -4.42 6.95
N ARG A 108 -6.14 -3.69 7.28
CA ARG A 108 -6.08 -2.37 7.91
C ARG A 108 -5.52 -2.42 9.33
N TYR A 109 -5.87 -3.46 10.09
CA TYR A 109 -5.38 -3.64 11.46
C TYR A 109 -3.88 -3.92 11.46
N PHE A 110 -3.45 -4.75 10.54
CA PHE A 110 -2.04 -5.05 10.37
C PHE A 110 -1.23 -3.80 9.97
N LEU A 111 -1.75 -2.99 9.02
CA LEU A 111 -1.14 -1.72 8.65
C LEU A 111 -0.99 -0.78 9.83
N ASP A 112 -2.04 -0.60 10.62
CA ASP A 112 -2.04 0.35 11.74
C ASP A 112 -1.04 -0.02 12.83
N ASN A 113 -0.85 -1.32 13.05
CA ASN A 113 0.03 -1.84 14.08
C ASN A 113 1.52 -1.89 13.67
N VAL A 114 1.81 -2.06 12.38
CA VAL A 114 3.19 -2.33 11.88
C VAL A 114 3.81 -1.11 11.22
N THR A 115 2.99 -0.19 10.67
CA THR A 115 3.51 0.91 9.86
C THR A 115 3.46 2.25 10.59
N ASN A 116 4.41 3.12 10.29
CA ASN A 116 4.45 4.50 10.78
C ASN A 116 4.25 5.53 9.67
N ARG A 117 4.11 5.07 8.44
CA ARG A 117 3.91 5.91 7.25
C ARG A 117 3.07 5.15 6.24
N ILE A 118 2.11 5.83 5.64
CA ILE A 118 1.33 5.32 4.51
C ILE A 118 1.66 6.14 3.26
N VAL A 119 1.83 5.44 2.14
CA VAL A 119 2.03 6.04 0.82
C VAL A 119 0.86 5.64 -0.05
N GLU A 120 0.08 6.61 -0.47
CA GLU A 120 -1.05 6.43 -1.37
C GLU A 120 -0.63 6.74 -2.80
N LEU A 121 -0.93 5.83 -3.72
CA LEU A 121 -0.85 6.09 -5.15
C LEU A 121 -2.25 6.42 -5.67
N ASP A 122 -2.50 7.68 -5.99
CA ASP A 122 -3.78 8.15 -6.51
C ASP A 122 -3.59 8.95 -7.80
N LYS A 123 -4.26 8.51 -8.87
CA LYS A 123 -4.25 9.18 -10.19
C LYS A 123 -2.84 9.54 -10.70
N GLY A 124 -1.88 8.62 -10.52
CA GLY A 124 -0.49 8.78 -10.93
C GLY A 124 0.35 9.69 -10.03
N LYS A 125 -0.18 10.11 -8.88
CA LYS A 125 0.55 10.90 -7.87
C LYS A 125 0.75 10.09 -6.60
N LEU A 126 1.89 10.31 -5.95
CA LEU A 126 2.20 9.72 -4.66
C LEU A 126 1.94 10.75 -3.55
N TYR A 127 1.18 10.33 -2.55
CA TYR A 127 0.93 11.10 -1.34
C TYR A 127 1.48 10.32 -0.15
N SER A 128 2.26 10.98 0.68
CA SER A 128 2.89 10.37 1.86
C SER A 128 2.30 10.95 3.14
N TYR A 129 1.84 10.08 4.02
CA TYR A 129 1.23 10.41 5.29
C TYR A 129 2.04 9.82 6.43
N GLN A 130 2.50 10.65 7.35
CA GLN A 130 3.24 10.25 8.56
C GLN A 130 2.24 9.85 9.65
N SER A 131 1.51 8.76 9.44
CA SER A 131 0.46 8.29 10.35
C SER A 131 0.18 6.81 10.13
N GLY A 132 -0.49 6.16 11.09
CA GLY A 132 -1.19 4.89 10.89
C GLY A 132 -2.42 5.05 10.01
N TYR A 133 -3.19 3.96 9.87
CA TYR A 133 -4.30 3.92 8.92
C TYR A 133 -5.43 4.90 9.25
N GLU A 134 -5.78 5.06 10.55
CA GLU A 134 -6.82 6.01 10.96
C GLU A 134 -6.44 7.46 10.62
N GLY A 135 -5.25 7.88 11.01
CA GLY A 135 -4.76 9.23 10.71
C GLY A 135 -4.57 9.48 9.20
N TYR A 136 -4.25 8.45 8.42
CA TYR A 136 -4.25 8.53 6.97
C TYR A 136 -5.64 8.87 6.42
N LEU A 137 -6.71 8.24 6.93
CA LEU A 137 -8.07 8.51 6.45
C LEU A 137 -8.48 9.96 6.71
N GLU A 138 -8.15 10.50 7.88
CA GLU A 138 -8.42 11.90 8.22
C GLU A 138 -7.67 12.87 7.31
N LEU A 139 -6.36 12.68 7.17
CA LEU A 139 -5.51 13.51 6.31
C LEU A 139 -5.89 13.43 4.83
N LYS A 140 -6.32 12.26 4.38
CA LYS A 140 -6.87 12.08 3.03
C LYS A 140 -8.15 12.88 2.85
N ALA A 141 -9.09 12.77 3.78
CA ALA A 141 -10.35 13.51 3.74
C ALA A 141 -10.12 15.04 3.74
N GLU A 142 -9.18 15.54 4.55
CA GLU A 142 -8.80 16.95 4.55
C GLU A 142 -8.21 17.38 3.20
N ARG A 143 -7.29 16.58 2.62
CA ARG A 143 -6.70 16.84 1.30
C ARG A 143 -7.78 16.95 0.22
N GLU A 144 -8.72 16.02 0.21
CA GLU A 144 -9.83 15.99 -0.75
C GLU A 144 -10.76 17.19 -0.58
N ALA A 145 -11.11 17.54 0.65
CA ALA A 145 -11.92 18.72 0.95
C ALA A 145 -11.23 20.02 0.51
N MET A 146 -9.91 20.14 0.74
CA MET A 146 -9.12 21.27 0.26
C MET A 146 -9.10 21.35 -1.28
N ALA A 147 -8.98 20.22 -1.96
CA ALA A 147 -8.99 20.16 -3.42
C ALA A 147 -10.33 20.61 -3.99
N VAL A 148 -11.45 20.16 -3.42
CA VAL A 148 -12.80 20.58 -3.81
C VAL A 148 -13.01 22.08 -3.57
N SER A 149 -12.60 22.59 -2.41
CA SER A 149 -12.72 24.03 -2.07
C SER A 149 -11.88 24.88 -3.03
N SER A 150 -10.67 24.45 -3.34
CA SER A 150 -9.78 25.13 -4.29
C SER A 150 -10.38 25.17 -5.70
N GLU A 151 -10.95 24.05 -6.14
CA GLU A 151 -11.63 23.98 -7.45
C GLU A 151 -12.85 24.89 -7.51
N GLN A 152 -13.63 24.94 -6.45
CA GLN A 152 -14.80 25.82 -6.40
C GLN A 152 -14.41 27.31 -6.47
N LYS A 153 -13.32 27.67 -5.79
CA LYS A 153 -12.73 29.02 -5.90
C LYS A 153 -12.25 29.31 -7.33
N ARG A 154 -11.56 28.36 -7.95
CA ARG A 154 -11.10 28.47 -9.34
C ARG A 154 -12.28 28.70 -10.30
N GLN A 155 -13.34 27.91 -10.19
CA GLN A 155 -14.54 28.04 -11.03
C GLN A 155 -15.24 29.38 -10.84
N ASN A 156 -15.32 29.91 -9.61
CA ASN A 156 -15.90 31.21 -9.35
C ASN A 156 -15.07 32.33 -10.02
N ILE A 157 -13.75 32.26 -9.96
CA ILE A 157 -12.84 33.16 -10.67
C ILE A 157 -13.10 33.09 -12.17
N LEU A 158 -13.09 31.87 -12.74
CA LEU A 158 -13.32 31.66 -14.17
C LEU A 158 -14.69 32.26 -14.63
N ARG A 159 -15.74 32.03 -13.86
CA ARG A 159 -17.09 32.62 -14.16
C ARG A 159 -17.03 34.15 -14.19
N THR A 160 -16.38 34.74 -13.20
CA THR A 160 -16.24 36.20 -13.09
C THR A 160 -15.41 36.76 -14.23
N GLU A 161 -14.31 36.15 -14.57
CA GLU A 161 -13.44 36.57 -15.67
C GLU A 161 -14.13 36.39 -17.02
N LEU A 162 -14.82 35.26 -17.24
CA LEU A 162 -15.58 35.01 -18.46
C LEU A 162 -16.69 36.03 -18.65
N ALA A 163 -17.42 36.39 -17.58
CA ALA A 163 -18.44 37.41 -17.63
C ALA A 163 -17.85 38.80 -18.00
N TRP A 164 -16.65 39.11 -17.51
CA TRP A 164 -15.95 40.33 -17.87
C TRP A 164 -15.48 40.33 -19.34
N ILE A 165 -14.91 39.23 -19.85
CA ILE A 165 -14.52 39.06 -21.25
C ILE A 165 -15.73 39.22 -22.17
N ARG A 166 -16.87 38.61 -21.87
CA ARG A 166 -18.11 38.69 -22.66
C ARG A 166 -18.71 40.11 -22.75
N ARG A 167 -18.44 40.98 -21.78
CA ARG A 167 -18.86 42.39 -21.81
C ARG A 167 -18.02 43.25 -22.77
N GLY A 168 -17.23 42.68 -23.63
CA GLY A 168 -16.46 43.38 -24.67
C GLY A 168 -15.18 44.04 -24.16
N ALA A 169 -14.51 43.41 -23.21
CA ALA A 169 -13.19 43.85 -22.75
C ALA A 169 -12.18 43.84 -23.92
N GLN A 170 -12.00 44.96 -24.56
CA GLN A 170 -10.95 45.13 -25.60
C GLN A 170 -9.61 45.17 -24.89
N ALA A 171 -8.72 44.23 -25.24
CA ALA A 171 -7.37 44.09 -24.67
C ALA A 171 -6.43 45.23 -25.14
N ARG A 172 -6.78 46.49 -24.86
CA ARG A 172 -6.03 47.69 -25.24
C ARG A 172 -4.90 48.08 -24.27
N SER A 173 -4.94 47.55 -23.04
CA SER A 173 -3.91 47.84 -22.04
C SER A 173 -3.16 46.59 -21.60
N THR A 174 -1.90 46.76 -21.15
CA THR A 174 -1.03 45.68 -20.63
C THR A 174 -1.68 44.94 -19.48
N LYS A 175 -2.46 45.68 -18.66
CA LYS A 175 -3.20 45.12 -17.50
C LYS A 175 -4.35 44.21 -17.92
N GLN A 176 -4.99 44.47 -19.03
CA GLN A 176 -6.05 43.65 -19.62
C GLN A 176 -5.48 42.39 -20.26
N LYS A 177 -4.34 42.47 -20.96
CA LYS A 177 -3.63 41.29 -21.49
C LYS A 177 -3.23 40.31 -20.40
N GLY A 178 -2.63 40.80 -19.32
CA GLY A 178 -2.30 39.96 -18.17
C GLY A 178 -3.48 39.28 -17.49
N ARG A 179 -4.66 39.92 -17.54
CA ARG A 179 -5.91 39.32 -17.00
C ARG A 179 -6.43 38.19 -17.89
N ILE A 180 -6.36 38.36 -19.20
CA ILE A 180 -6.72 37.31 -20.19
C ILE A 180 -5.78 36.12 -20.08
N GLN A 181 -4.46 36.36 -20.04
CA GLN A 181 -3.48 35.29 -19.86
C GLN A 181 -3.70 34.48 -18.57
N ARG A 182 -4.07 35.16 -17.47
CA ARG A 182 -4.41 34.48 -16.21
C ARG A 182 -5.67 33.63 -16.33
N PHE A 183 -6.68 34.11 -17.08
CA PHE A 183 -7.89 33.34 -17.36
C PHE A 183 -7.57 32.08 -18.16
N GLU A 184 -6.77 32.21 -19.22
CA GLU A 184 -6.31 31.08 -20.07
C GLU A 184 -5.59 30.05 -19.21
N ALA A 185 -4.58 30.46 -18.45
CA ALA A 185 -3.83 29.58 -17.56
C ALA A 185 -4.71 28.87 -16.54
N LEU A 186 -5.72 29.55 -15.96
CA LEU A 186 -6.68 28.95 -15.04
C LEU A 186 -7.66 27.99 -15.75
N SER A 187 -7.97 28.22 -17.02
CA SER A 187 -8.87 27.38 -17.79
C SER A 187 -8.22 26.05 -18.25
N GLU A 188 -6.89 26.02 -18.40
CA GLU A 188 -6.12 24.85 -18.78
C GLU A 188 -5.92 23.84 -17.63
N VAL A 189 -6.12 24.25 -16.40
CA VAL A 189 -6.00 23.36 -15.22
C VAL A 189 -7.18 22.37 -15.21
N GLU A 190 -6.86 21.08 -15.25
CA GLU A 190 -7.88 20.03 -15.11
C GLU A 190 -8.53 20.06 -13.72
N ALA A 191 -9.84 19.92 -13.69
CA ALA A 191 -10.57 19.80 -12.42
C ALA A 191 -10.19 18.52 -11.70
N PRO A 192 -10.04 18.54 -10.37
CA PRO A 192 -9.82 17.32 -9.59
C PRO A 192 -11.01 16.37 -9.80
N LYS A 193 -10.73 15.14 -10.23
CA LYS A 193 -11.76 14.10 -10.32
C LYS A 193 -12.08 13.65 -8.90
N VAL A 194 -13.24 14.03 -8.40
CA VAL A 194 -13.78 13.53 -7.13
C VAL A 194 -14.34 12.14 -7.43
N ASP A 195 -13.83 11.11 -6.77
CA ASP A 195 -14.43 9.78 -6.83
C ASP A 195 -15.81 9.88 -6.18
N GLY A 196 -16.86 9.55 -6.94
CA GLY A 196 -18.22 9.57 -6.40
C GLY A 196 -18.29 8.64 -5.19
N ASN A 197 -18.91 9.09 -4.11
CA ASN A 197 -19.26 8.26 -2.99
C ASN A 197 -19.92 6.98 -3.51
N VAL A 198 -19.29 5.83 -3.28
CA VAL A 198 -19.98 4.57 -3.42
C VAL A 198 -21.00 4.55 -2.28
N GLU A 199 -22.24 4.98 -2.59
CA GLU A 199 -23.36 4.75 -1.71
C GLU A 199 -23.49 3.25 -1.54
N MET A 200 -23.00 2.73 -0.40
CA MET A 200 -23.36 1.39 0.04
C MET A 200 -24.84 1.47 0.42
N SER A 201 -25.70 1.21 -0.58
CA SER A 201 -27.11 0.94 -0.31
C SER A 201 -27.16 -0.30 0.59
N SER A 202 -27.46 -0.07 1.86
CA SER A 202 -27.78 -1.15 2.79
C SER A 202 -29.03 -1.85 2.27
N ILE A 203 -28.84 -3.00 1.62
CA ILE A 203 -29.92 -3.90 1.30
C ILE A 203 -30.35 -4.51 2.64
N SER A 204 -31.33 -3.89 3.30
CA SER A 204 -32.06 -4.51 4.39
C SER A 204 -32.94 -5.59 3.80
N SER A 205 -32.42 -6.83 3.72
CA SER A 205 -33.25 -7.98 3.47
C SER A 205 -34.16 -8.20 4.69
N ARG A 206 -35.43 -7.80 4.58
CA ARG A 206 -36.48 -8.28 5.48
C ARG A 206 -36.61 -9.79 5.27
N LEU A 207 -36.11 -10.56 6.21
CA LEU A 207 -36.49 -11.95 6.39
C LEU A 207 -37.99 -11.97 6.74
N GLY A 208 -38.81 -12.30 5.75
CA GLY A 208 -40.22 -12.60 5.93
C GLY A 208 -40.38 -13.88 6.76
N ARG A 209 -41.46 -13.93 7.53
CA ARG A 209 -41.97 -15.01 8.34
C ARG A 209 -41.97 -16.37 7.68
#